data_f9a0189d1ecc8117130123d97d7982e1
#
_entry.id   f9a0189d1ecc8117130123d97d7982e1
#
_cell.length_a   1.000
_cell.length_b   1.000
_cell.length_c   1.000
_cell.angle_alpha   90.00
_cell.angle_beta   90.00
_cell.angle_gamma   90.00
#
_symmetry.space_group_name_H-M   'P 1'
#
loop_
_entity.id
_entity.type
_entity.pdbx_description
1 polymer ?
#
loop_
_entity_poly.entity_id
_entity_poly.type
_entity_poly.pdbx_seq_one_letter_code
_entity_poly.pdbx_strand_id
1 'polypeptide(L)'
;PSGQLLDKALLSVGITRDHVYVTNIVKCRPRGNRTPTIAEGNECGRRWLAEEIRLLQPKVIIALGKVALRFFLGHDAGIIRSRGHWIDYKGIPVMPTFHPAYLLRQTGEGLKEAKWQVYYDLKAAKDRAAEAVPGWVWKSDTPPDLLEELKEVREKRMGISSAF
;
A
#
# COMPACT_ATOMS: atom_id res chain seq x y z
N PRO A 1 -4.63 -8.83 11.33
CA PRO A 1 -3.24 -8.42 11.63
C PRO A 1 -2.57 -7.65 10.47
N SER A 2 -2.71 -8.11 9.24
CA SER A 2 -2.08 -7.43 8.09
C SER A 2 -2.65 -6.04 7.83
N GLY A 3 -3.94 -5.85 8.00
CA GLY A 3 -4.59 -4.53 7.87
C GLY A 3 -4.11 -3.55 8.94
N GLN A 4 -3.91 -4.02 10.14
CA GLN A 4 -3.38 -3.21 11.24
C GLN A 4 -1.94 -2.79 10.98
N LEU A 5 -1.13 -3.71 10.45
CA LEU A 5 0.26 -3.41 10.10
C LEU A 5 0.34 -2.39 8.95
N LEU A 6 -0.57 -2.50 7.97
CA LEU A 6 -0.66 -1.52 6.90
C LEU A 6 -1.00 -0.13 7.44
N ASP A 7 -1.94 -0.02 8.36
CA ASP A 7 -2.29 1.25 8.99
C ASP A 7 -1.10 1.87 9.70
N LYS A 8 -0.32 1.06 10.42
CA LYS A 8 0.91 1.52 11.06
C LYS A 8 1.96 1.98 10.07
N ALA A 9 2.14 1.23 9.00
CA ALA A 9 3.09 1.58 7.95
C ALA A 9 2.74 2.92 7.30
N LEU A 10 1.48 3.11 6.95
CA LEU A 10 0.99 4.36 6.39
C LEU A 10 1.17 5.52 7.38
N LEU A 11 0.83 5.30 8.64
CA LEU A 11 0.95 6.33 9.66
C LEU A 11 2.41 6.73 9.90
N SER A 12 3.36 5.80 9.74
CA SER A 12 4.79 6.10 9.90
C SER A 12 5.29 7.16 8.93
N VAL A 13 4.63 7.32 7.79
CA VAL A 13 4.94 8.37 6.80
C VAL A 13 3.90 9.50 6.82
N GLY A 14 3.00 9.51 7.79
CA GLY A 14 2.00 10.56 7.95
C GLY A 14 0.75 10.38 7.06
N ILE A 15 0.50 9.18 6.58
CA ILE A 15 -0.70 8.87 5.79
C ILE A 15 -1.73 8.21 6.70
N THR A 16 -2.94 8.77 6.75
CA THR A 16 -4.08 8.15 7.44
C THR A 16 -5.02 7.48 6.44
N ARG A 17 -5.92 6.64 6.94
CA ARG A 17 -6.92 5.96 6.09
C ARG A 17 -7.82 6.93 5.33
N ASP A 18 -7.98 8.15 5.82
CA ASP A 18 -8.78 9.18 5.15
C ASP A 18 -8.14 9.68 3.86
N HIS A 19 -6.83 9.51 3.71
CA HIS A 19 -6.09 9.94 2.52
C HIS A 19 -6.03 8.89 1.43
N VAL A 20 -6.41 7.65 1.73
CA VAL A 20 -6.23 6.53 0.82
C VAL A 20 -7.53 5.75 0.62
N TYR A 21 -7.67 5.21 -0.57
CA TYR A 21 -8.68 4.21 -0.89
C TYR A 21 -7.99 2.85 -0.94
N VAL A 22 -8.40 1.93 -0.08
CA VAL A 22 -7.79 0.60 0.01
C VAL A 22 -8.74 -0.42 -0.60
N THR A 23 -8.21 -1.19 -1.55
CA THR A 23 -8.99 -2.20 -2.26
C THR A 23 -8.13 -3.43 -2.54
N ASN A 24 -8.76 -4.50 -2.99
CA ASN A 24 -8.08 -5.72 -3.39
C ASN A 24 -8.11 -5.90 -4.90
N ILE A 25 -7.00 -6.40 -5.46
CA ILE A 25 -6.90 -6.75 -6.88
C ILE A 25 -7.92 -7.83 -7.22
N VAL A 26 -8.02 -8.88 -6.40
CA VAL A 26 -8.88 -10.02 -6.65
C VAL A 26 -10.16 -9.87 -5.86
N LYS A 27 -11.24 -9.52 -6.54
CA LYS A 27 -12.58 -9.46 -5.96
C LYS A 27 -13.25 -10.84 -5.94
N CYS A 28 -12.77 -11.76 -6.77
CA CYS A 28 -13.23 -13.14 -6.83
C CYS A 28 -12.23 -14.02 -6.08
N ARG A 29 -12.68 -14.68 -5.02
CA ARG A 29 -11.79 -15.46 -4.17
C ARG A 29 -11.57 -16.85 -4.75
N PRO A 30 -10.33 -17.27 -5.07
CA PRO A 30 -10.05 -18.62 -5.52
C PRO A 30 -10.35 -19.65 -4.43
N ARG A 31 -10.71 -20.87 -4.85
CA ARG A 31 -10.90 -21.98 -3.93
C ARG A 31 -9.64 -22.25 -3.12
N GLY A 32 -9.80 -22.53 -1.82
CA GLY A 32 -8.69 -22.89 -0.94
C GLY A 32 -7.73 -21.75 -0.60
N ASN A 33 -8.12 -20.50 -0.78
CA ASN A 33 -7.28 -19.33 -0.50
C ASN A 33 -5.91 -19.36 -1.18
N ARG A 34 -5.77 -20.08 -2.29
CA ARG A 34 -4.52 -20.09 -3.04
C ARG A 34 -4.21 -18.72 -3.64
N THR A 35 -2.94 -18.51 -4.00
CA THR A 35 -2.55 -17.31 -4.75
C THR A 35 -3.30 -17.30 -6.09
N PRO A 36 -4.00 -16.20 -6.43
CA PRO A 36 -4.66 -16.09 -7.72
C PRO A 36 -3.68 -16.19 -8.88
N THR A 37 -4.10 -16.79 -9.97
CA THR A 37 -3.32 -16.76 -11.22
C THR A 37 -3.35 -15.36 -11.83
N ILE A 38 -2.43 -15.09 -12.75
CA ILE A 38 -2.40 -13.81 -13.48
C ILE A 38 -3.74 -13.59 -14.21
N ALA A 39 -4.26 -14.63 -14.86
CA ALA A 39 -5.53 -14.56 -15.57
C ALA A 39 -6.71 -14.22 -14.64
N GLU A 40 -6.78 -14.86 -13.48
CA GLU A 40 -7.81 -14.59 -12.48
C GLU A 40 -7.71 -13.16 -11.94
N GLY A 41 -6.51 -12.70 -11.60
CA GLY A 41 -6.28 -11.34 -11.15
C GLY A 41 -6.65 -10.31 -12.21
N ASN A 42 -6.25 -10.54 -13.45
CA ASN A 42 -6.56 -9.64 -14.55
C ASN A 42 -8.07 -9.57 -14.86
N GLU A 43 -8.75 -10.70 -14.81
CA GLU A 43 -10.20 -10.73 -15.05
C GLU A 43 -10.95 -9.94 -13.96
N CYS A 44 -10.70 -10.24 -12.69
CA CYS A 44 -11.34 -9.53 -11.58
C CYS A 44 -10.90 -8.07 -11.52
N GLY A 45 -9.65 -7.79 -11.79
CA GLY A 45 -9.12 -6.43 -11.81
C GLY A 45 -9.71 -5.60 -12.94
N ARG A 46 -9.87 -6.21 -14.12
CA ARG A 46 -10.50 -5.54 -15.27
C ARG A 46 -11.94 -5.14 -14.97
N ARG A 47 -12.68 -6.02 -14.29
CA ARG A 47 -14.10 -5.79 -13.98
C ARG A 47 -14.31 -4.77 -12.87
N TRP A 48 -13.44 -4.73 -11.88
CA TRP A 48 -13.63 -3.96 -10.65
C TRP A 48 -12.56 -2.91 -10.42
N LEU A 49 -11.29 -3.31 -10.42
CA LEU A 49 -10.20 -2.40 -10.07
C LEU A 49 -9.96 -1.34 -11.16
N ALA A 50 -10.00 -1.74 -12.42
CA ALA A 50 -9.85 -0.77 -13.52
C ALA A 50 -10.93 0.31 -13.46
N GLU A 51 -12.16 -0.09 -13.15
CA GLU A 51 -13.28 0.84 -12.99
C GLU A 51 -13.11 1.71 -11.75
N GLU A 52 -12.67 1.14 -10.63
CA GLU A 52 -12.36 1.92 -9.41
C GLU A 52 -11.31 2.97 -9.69
N ILE A 53 -10.23 2.62 -10.38
CA ILE A 53 -9.15 3.54 -10.73
C ILE A 53 -9.67 4.64 -11.67
N ARG A 54 -10.49 4.28 -12.64
CA ARG A 54 -11.08 5.23 -13.58
C ARG A 54 -11.94 6.27 -12.86
N LEU A 55 -12.74 5.84 -11.89
CA LEU A 55 -13.62 6.72 -11.13
C LEU A 55 -12.86 7.58 -10.12
N LEU A 56 -11.89 7.01 -9.44
CA LEU A 56 -11.12 7.69 -8.39
C LEU A 56 -10.06 8.64 -8.95
N GLN A 57 -9.49 8.32 -10.10
CA GLN A 57 -8.38 9.05 -10.70
C GLN A 57 -7.26 9.34 -9.69
N PRO A 58 -6.67 8.30 -9.07
CA PRO A 58 -5.65 8.51 -8.05
C PRO A 58 -4.40 9.16 -8.65
N LYS A 59 -3.70 9.93 -7.86
CA LYS A 59 -2.43 10.56 -8.28
C LYS A 59 -1.27 9.57 -8.19
N VAL A 60 -1.33 8.64 -7.25
CA VAL A 60 -0.35 7.57 -7.05
C VAL A 60 -1.08 6.31 -6.62
N ILE A 61 -0.58 5.17 -7.07
CA ILE A 61 -1.05 3.86 -6.63
C ILE A 61 0.08 3.18 -5.88
N ILE A 62 -0.23 2.57 -4.75
CA ILE A 62 0.69 1.70 -4.02
C ILE A 62 0.24 0.26 -4.23
N ALA A 63 1.11 -0.55 -4.85
CA ALA A 63 0.84 -1.95 -5.12
C ALA A 63 1.48 -2.82 -4.06
N LEU A 64 0.66 -3.47 -3.24
CA LEU A 64 1.11 -4.27 -2.12
C LEU A 64 1.26 -5.74 -2.51
N GLY A 65 2.49 -6.18 -2.65
CA GLY A 65 2.83 -7.57 -2.91
C GLY A 65 2.78 -7.98 -4.37
N LYS A 66 3.10 -9.24 -4.62
CA LYS A 66 3.28 -9.73 -5.99
C LYS A 66 1.99 -9.85 -6.81
N VAL A 67 0.86 -10.07 -6.17
CA VAL A 67 -0.43 -10.16 -6.90
C VAL A 67 -0.78 -8.81 -7.50
N ALA A 68 -0.65 -7.74 -6.72
CA ALA A 68 -0.83 -6.38 -7.21
C ALA A 68 0.22 -6.01 -8.26
N LEU A 69 1.46 -6.37 -8.02
CA LEU A 69 2.54 -6.13 -8.97
C LEU A 69 2.25 -6.76 -10.34
N ARG A 70 1.84 -8.03 -10.36
CA ARG A 70 1.48 -8.74 -11.60
C ARG A 70 0.36 -8.06 -12.36
N PHE A 71 -0.64 -7.57 -11.65
CA PHE A 71 -1.75 -6.86 -12.28
C PHE A 71 -1.25 -5.63 -13.06
N PHE A 72 -0.43 -4.80 -12.42
CA PHE A 72 0.04 -3.56 -13.04
C PHE A 72 1.11 -3.78 -14.10
N LEU A 73 1.92 -4.82 -13.99
CA LEU A 73 2.92 -5.18 -15.00
C LEU A 73 2.32 -5.98 -16.16
N GLY A 74 1.27 -6.75 -15.91
CA GLY A 74 0.70 -7.66 -16.90
C GLY A 74 1.49 -8.96 -17.09
N HIS A 75 2.54 -9.19 -16.29
CA HIS A 75 3.35 -10.40 -16.32
C HIS A 75 3.89 -10.72 -14.94
N ASP A 76 4.42 -11.93 -14.75
CA ASP A 76 5.01 -12.32 -13.47
C ASP A 76 6.36 -11.63 -13.25
N ALA A 77 6.54 -11.14 -12.03
CA ALA A 77 7.79 -10.50 -11.60
C ALA A 77 7.94 -10.64 -10.09
N GLY A 78 9.19 -10.70 -9.63
CA GLY A 78 9.50 -10.78 -8.20
C GLY A 78 9.32 -9.47 -7.48
N ILE A 79 8.61 -9.48 -6.37
CA ILE A 79 8.37 -8.26 -5.57
C ILE A 79 9.67 -7.76 -4.92
N ILE A 80 10.57 -8.64 -4.54
CA ILE A 80 11.86 -8.26 -3.92
C ILE A 80 12.67 -7.38 -4.87
N ARG A 81 12.66 -7.69 -6.15
CA ARG A 81 13.37 -6.92 -7.16
C ARG A 81 12.63 -5.65 -7.58
N SER A 82 11.31 -5.72 -7.60
CA SER A 82 10.47 -4.65 -8.16
C SER A 82 10.09 -3.59 -7.14
N ARG A 83 10.10 -3.91 -5.85
CA ARG A 83 9.77 -2.92 -4.83
C ARG A 83 10.69 -1.70 -4.93
N GLY A 84 10.12 -0.53 -4.72
CA GLY A 84 10.86 0.72 -4.79
C GLY A 84 11.09 1.28 -6.19
N HIS A 85 10.68 0.57 -7.23
CA HIS A 85 10.84 1.01 -8.63
C HIS A 85 9.49 1.39 -9.22
N TRP A 86 9.37 2.60 -9.69
CA TRP A 86 8.14 3.12 -10.27
C TRP A 86 7.70 2.35 -11.51
N ILE A 87 6.40 2.11 -11.59
CA ILE A 87 5.73 1.52 -12.76
C ILE A 87 4.73 2.54 -13.27
N ASP A 88 4.54 2.63 -14.58
CA ASP A 88 3.49 3.45 -15.18
C ASP A 88 2.26 2.59 -15.47
N TYR A 89 1.11 3.02 -14.99
CA TYR A 89 -0.17 2.42 -15.32
C TYR A 89 -1.08 3.50 -15.90
N LYS A 90 -1.17 3.53 -17.24
CA LYS A 90 -2.00 4.49 -17.98
C LYS A 90 -1.75 5.95 -17.54
N GLY A 91 -0.49 6.29 -17.32
CA GLY A 91 -0.08 7.61 -16.88
C GLY A 91 -0.08 7.81 -15.37
N ILE A 92 -0.53 6.83 -14.59
CA ILE A 92 -0.54 6.90 -13.13
C ILE A 92 0.70 6.18 -12.59
N PRO A 93 1.53 6.86 -11.76
CA PRO A 93 2.68 6.21 -11.15
C PRO A 93 2.25 5.19 -10.11
N VAL A 94 2.84 4.00 -10.17
CA VAL A 94 2.57 2.89 -9.26
C VAL A 94 3.86 2.54 -8.52
N MET A 95 3.80 2.54 -7.20
CA MET A 95 4.91 2.14 -6.33
C MET A 95 4.65 0.74 -5.77
N PRO A 96 5.38 -0.29 -6.23
CA PRO A 96 5.30 -1.61 -5.63
C PRO A 96 6.10 -1.66 -4.34
N THR A 97 5.55 -2.36 -3.35
CA THR A 97 6.21 -2.62 -2.08
C THR A 97 5.73 -3.95 -1.50
N PHE A 98 6.29 -4.35 -0.35
CA PHE A 98 5.89 -5.61 0.26
C PHE A 98 4.47 -5.56 0.78
N HIS A 99 3.76 -6.68 0.66
CA HIS A 99 2.49 -6.87 1.34
C HIS A 99 2.73 -6.98 2.86
N PRO A 100 1.86 -6.40 3.71
CA PRO A 100 2.03 -6.52 5.16
C PRO A 100 2.15 -7.97 5.67
N ALA A 101 1.50 -8.92 5.02
CA ALA A 101 1.64 -10.34 5.36
C ALA A 101 3.08 -10.85 5.20
N TYR A 102 3.85 -10.30 4.26
CA TYR A 102 5.27 -10.64 4.13
C TYR A 102 6.05 -10.22 5.38
N LEU A 103 5.77 -9.03 5.90
CA LEU A 103 6.41 -8.53 7.12
C LEU A 103 6.09 -9.41 8.32
N LEU A 104 4.87 -9.91 8.42
CA LEU A 104 4.44 -10.79 9.51
C LEU A 104 5.19 -12.14 9.51
N ARG A 105 5.73 -12.54 8.37
CA ARG A 105 6.51 -13.78 8.23
C ARG A 105 8.01 -13.59 8.47
N GLN A 106 8.46 -12.35 8.60
CA GLN A 106 9.87 -12.02 8.84
C GLN A 106 10.16 -11.90 10.33
N THR A 107 11.41 -12.12 10.72
CA THR A 107 11.88 -11.98 12.09
C THR A 107 13.29 -11.35 12.12
N GLY A 108 13.68 -10.82 13.26
CA GLY A 108 15.03 -10.29 13.49
C GLY A 108 15.43 -9.17 12.53
N GLU A 109 16.64 -9.21 12.04
CA GLU A 109 17.18 -8.19 11.14
C GLU A 109 16.45 -8.16 9.78
N GLY A 110 15.99 -9.31 9.29
CA GLY A 110 15.19 -9.35 8.06
C GLY A 110 13.89 -8.58 8.17
N LEU A 111 13.22 -8.66 9.32
CA LEU A 111 12.02 -7.87 9.59
C LEU A 111 12.33 -6.38 9.65
N LYS A 112 13.41 -6.02 10.34
CA LYS A 112 13.84 -4.62 10.46
C LYS A 112 14.14 -4.02 9.10
N GLU A 113 14.90 -4.73 8.27
CA GLU A 113 15.20 -4.29 6.92
C GLU A 113 13.94 -4.13 6.05
N ALA A 114 13.06 -5.14 6.08
CA ALA A 114 11.81 -5.09 5.31
C ALA A 114 10.92 -3.92 5.73
N LYS A 115 10.84 -3.62 7.01
CA LYS A 115 10.10 -2.45 7.52
C LYS A 115 10.67 -1.13 7.00
N TRP A 116 11.99 -0.98 6.99
CA TRP A 116 12.62 0.22 6.43
C TRP A 116 12.37 0.35 4.93
N GLN A 117 12.42 -0.76 4.21
CA GLN A 117 12.12 -0.76 2.77
C GLN A 117 10.69 -0.31 2.49
N VAL A 118 9.72 -0.83 3.24
CA VAL A 118 8.31 -0.40 3.12
C VAL A 118 8.17 1.08 3.48
N TYR A 119 8.82 1.53 4.53
CA TYR A 119 8.81 2.94 4.92
C TYR A 119 9.27 3.84 3.78
N TYR A 120 10.41 3.53 3.16
CA TYR A 120 10.94 4.33 2.05
C TYR A 120 10.05 4.28 0.83
N ASP A 121 9.46 3.13 0.52
CA ASP A 121 8.55 2.98 -0.60
C ASP A 121 7.28 3.83 -0.41
N LEU A 122 6.71 3.80 0.78
CA LEU A 122 5.52 4.60 1.11
C LEU A 122 5.84 6.09 1.15
N LYS A 123 7.01 6.46 1.66
CA LYS A 123 7.45 7.85 1.66
C LYS A 123 7.62 8.38 0.24
N ALA A 124 8.23 7.60 -0.66
CA ALA A 124 8.36 7.97 -2.05
C ALA A 124 7.00 8.16 -2.73
N ALA A 125 6.04 7.28 -2.44
CA ALA A 125 4.69 7.39 -2.95
C ALA A 125 4.00 8.67 -2.45
N LYS A 126 4.13 8.96 -1.16
CA LYS A 126 3.60 10.18 -0.56
C LYS A 126 4.17 11.44 -1.21
N ASP A 127 5.49 11.50 -1.34
CA ASP A 127 6.17 12.65 -1.93
C ASP A 127 5.75 12.85 -3.38
N ARG A 128 5.62 11.76 -4.14
CA ARG A 128 5.15 11.81 -5.52
C ARG A 128 3.72 12.33 -5.63
N ALA A 129 2.82 11.90 -4.74
CA ALA A 129 1.46 12.37 -4.70
C ALA A 129 1.38 13.86 -4.37
N ALA A 130 2.22 14.34 -3.47
CA ALA A 130 2.29 15.76 -3.11
C ALA A 130 2.76 16.61 -4.30
N GLU A 131 3.73 16.14 -5.09
CA GLU A 131 4.19 16.82 -6.30
C GLU A 131 3.11 16.92 -7.37
N ALA A 132 2.25 15.91 -7.49
CA ALA A 132 1.21 15.86 -8.50
C ALA A 132 0.08 16.87 -8.26
N VAL A 133 -0.03 17.44 -7.07
CA VAL A 133 -1.05 18.41 -6.70
C VAL A 133 -0.36 19.66 -6.13
N PRO A 134 0.02 20.63 -6.98
CA PRO A 134 0.68 21.85 -6.52
C PRO A 134 -0.17 22.59 -5.48
N GLY A 135 0.44 22.96 -4.37
CA GLY A 135 -0.23 23.65 -3.28
C GLY A 135 -1.05 22.73 -2.36
N TRP A 136 -1.08 21.42 -2.64
CA TRP A 136 -1.69 20.47 -1.74
C TRP A 136 -0.74 20.18 -0.59
N VAL A 137 -1.20 20.55 0.59
CA VAL A 137 -0.48 20.21 1.81
C VAL A 137 -1.11 18.93 2.32
N TRP A 138 -0.31 17.89 2.44
CA TRP A 138 -0.72 16.73 3.23
C TRP A 138 -1.19 17.27 4.56
N LYS A 139 -2.31 16.79 5.06
CA LYS A 139 -2.85 17.18 6.37
C LYS A 139 -1.90 16.81 7.53
N SER A 140 -0.62 16.90 7.32
CA SER A 140 0.36 17.13 8.36
C SER A 140 0.09 18.47 9.07
N ASP A 141 -0.76 19.31 8.48
CA ASP A 141 -1.42 20.42 9.16
C ASP A 141 -2.59 19.96 10.04
N THR A 142 -2.93 18.67 10.03
CA THR A 142 -3.59 18.07 11.18
C THR A 142 -2.68 18.38 12.37
N PRO A 143 -3.18 19.11 13.36
CA PRO A 143 -2.34 19.49 14.52
C PRO A 143 -1.60 18.26 15.01
N PRO A 144 -0.29 18.38 15.36
CA PRO A 144 0.47 17.25 15.87
C PRO A 144 -0.26 16.50 16.99
N ASP A 145 -1.01 17.22 17.80
CA ASP A 145 -1.82 16.68 18.87
C ASP A 145 -2.91 15.71 18.36
N LEU A 146 -3.55 16.05 17.24
CA LEU A 146 -4.59 15.20 16.67
C LEU A 146 -4.00 13.95 15.99
N LEU A 147 -2.82 14.08 15.38
CA LEU A 147 -2.11 12.93 14.84
C LEU A 147 -1.67 11.97 15.94
N GLU A 148 -1.18 12.51 17.04
CA GLU A 148 -0.77 11.73 18.21
C GLU A 148 -1.98 11.05 18.87
N GLU A 149 -3.10 11.77 19.00
CA GLU A 149 -4.35 11.24 19.54
C GLU A 149 -4.90 10.10 18.65
N LEU A 150 -4.89 10.28 17.33
CA LEU A 150 -5.29 9.24 16.38
C LEU A 150 -4.38 8.03 16.46
N LYS A 151 -3.09 8.25 16.63
CA LYS A 151 -2.10 7.20 16.83
C LYS A 151 -2.37 6.42 18.12
N GLU A 152 -2.56 7.11 19.23
CA GLU A 152 -2.90 6.49 20.52
C GLU A 152 -4.20 5.69 20.46
N VAL A 153 -5.24 6.24 19.85
CA VAL A 153 -6.52 5.56 19.68
C VAL A 153 -6.38 4.29 18.85
N ARG A 154 -5.59 4.34 17.78
CA ARG A 154 -5.32 3.17 16.95
C ARG A 154 -4.49 2.13 17.69
N GLU A 155 -3.48 2.53 18.42
CA GLU A 155 -2.65 1.64 19.23
C GLU A 155 -3.48 0.93 20.30
N LYS A 156 -4.34 1.66 21.03
CA LYS A 156 -5.26 1.09 22.00
C LYS A 156 -6.27 0.13 21.37
N ARG A 157 -6.81 0.48 20.21
CA ARG A 157 -7.79 -0.33 19.49
C ARG A 157 -7.21 -1.64 18.98
N MET A 158 -5.95 -1.64 18.63
CA MET A 158 -5.26 -2.75 17.99
C MET A 158 -4.44 -3.59 18.95
N GLY A 159 -4.23 -3.14 20.19
CA GLY A 159 -3.37 -3.80 21.16
C GLY A 159 -1.92 -3.92 20.69
N ILE A 160 -1.46 -2.99 19.86
CA ILE A 160 -0.14 -3.03 19.26
C ILE A 160 0.70 -1.91 19.84
N SER A 161 1.88 -2.25 20.32
CA SER A 161 2.85 -1.26 20.74
C SER A 161 3.48 -0.52 19.56
N SER A 162 3.81 0.71 19.78
CA SER A 162 4.13 1.80 18.88
C SER A 162 5.36 1.68 17.99
N ALA A 163 5.74 0.61 17.40
CA ALA A 163 6.79 0.71 16.41
C ALA A 163 6.40 -0.07 15.16
N PHE A 164 6.21 0.62 14.11
CA PHE A 164 6.22 0.00 12.82
C PHE A 164 7.60 -0.60 12.55
#